data_493517572ee4b07e1a2bd44a3e6616a8
#
_entry.id   493517572ee4b07e1a2bd44a3e6616a8
#
_cell.length_a   1.000
_cell.length_b   1.000
_cell.length_c   1.000
_cell.angle_alpha   90.00
_cell.angle_beta   90.00
_cell.angle_gamma   90.00
#
_symmetry.space_group_name_H-M   'P 1'
#
loop_
_entity.id
_entity.type
_entity.pdbx_description
1 polymer ?
#
loop_
_entity_poly.entity_id
_entity_poly.type
_entity_poly.pdbx_seq_one_letter_code
_entity_poly.pdbx_strand_id
1 'polypeptide(L)'
;MPEPKRPIGRPGRYAKFERFEADLPDVMSKRPAYCDGIGLFKGATGCTVWLKIRMPLGGVHSDRTVPAGGSVEIKKGKRASWTWQELIEERDRLQKLADHGLPLEAPQVPTFATHAAEWLERKKSTLKSYGVTQGNVNRSLLPAFGKKALDAITVGDVNKWIGKKRATLKPGTVQRELNTLNAILNDAVRNGLIDRNPATWADKIKGVEGRQRFVTEKEWKTILATCERIEQEQEDKKDQTPHRIRGWLRHYVAWAYNSGMRRAEILALNWDNVREVDADHTVVEVLNSKSDKSRFVSCTPDMKAIIEALRALPRMDGDNRLFPLSMTTLKRSLAALWKATGLNDVRLHDLRRSHATILMSKGIDPRTIAGRLGHSGTAMLAKHYAVDRGDKEAAAAFG
;
A
#
# COMPACT_ATOMS: atom_id res chain seq x y z
N MET A 1 -30.65 -80.90 -19.71
CA MET A 1 -29.78 -79.97 -20.47
C MET A 1 -29.48 -78.76 -19.62
N PRO A 2 -28.26 -78.43 -19.25
CA PRO A 2 -27.96 -77.21 -18.52
C PRO A 2 -28.00 -76.01 -19.43
N GLU A 3 -28.61 -74.92 -18.97
CA GLU A 3 -28.70 -73.64 -19.68
C GLU A 3 -27.31 -73.06 -20.03
N PRO A 4 -27.18 -72.38 -21.20
CA PRO A 4 -25.90 -71.80 -21.57
C PRO A 4 -25.58 -70.64 -20.65
N LYS A 5 -24.43 -70.69 -20.00
CA LYS A 5 -23.86 -69.56 -19.25
C LYS A 5 -23.69 -68.37 -20.16
N ARG A 6 -24.42 -67.25 -19.88
CA ARG A 6 -24.21 -65.96 -20.52
C ARG A 6 -22.73 -65.58 -20.39
N PRO A 7 -22.11 -65.03 -21.42
CA PRO A 7 -20.73 -64.51 -21.26
C PRO A 7 -20.75 -63.37 -20.26
N ILE A 8 -19.93 -63.53 -19.22
CA ILE A 8 -19.71 -62.51 -18.20
C ILE A 8 -19.06 -61.33 -18.90
N GLY A 9 -19.86 -60.34 -19.29
CA GLY A 9 -19.35 -59.04 -19.70
C GLY A 9 -18.43 -58.52 -18.56
N ARG A 10 -17.35 -57.79 -18.90
CA ARG A 10 -16.48 -57.17 -17.90
C ARG A 10 -17.39 -56.40 -16.93
N PRO A 11 -17.34 -56.66 -15.63
CA PRO A 11 -18.17 -56.01 -14.64
C PRO A 11 -18.00 -54.48 -14.79
N GLY A 12 -19.13 -53.74 -14.77
CA GLY A 12 -19.08 -52.31 -14.77
C GLY A 12 -18.22 -51.77 -13.64
N ARG A 13 -17.67 -50.59 -13.80
CA ARG A 13 -16.65 -50.00 -12.87
C ARG A 13 -17.13 -50.04 -11.40
N TYR A 14 -18.44 -49.80 -11.18
CA TYR A 14 -19.06 -49.84 -9.84
C TYR A 14 -19.12 -51.26 -9.25
N ALA A 15 -19.44 -52.24 -10.05
CA ALA A 15 -19.45 -53.63 -9.58
C ALA A 15 -18.09 -54.16 -9.10
N LYS A 16 -17.00 -53.56 -9.57
CA LYS A 16 -15.64 -53.86 -9.06
C LYS A 16 -15.43 -53.30 -7.64
N PHE A 17 -15.96 -52.15 -7.34
CA PHE A 17 -15.85 -51.54 -6.01
C PHE A 17 -16.71 -52.24 -4.98
N GLU A 18 -17.94 -52.66 -5.34
CA GLU A 18 -18.80 -53.47 -4.47
C GLU A 18 -18.10 -54.78 -4.06
N ARG A 19 -17.44 -55.46 -5.01
CA ARG A 19 -16.64 -56.65 -4.70
C ARG A 19 -15.40 -56.29 -3.86
N PHE A 20 -14.75 -55.22 -4.17
CA PHE A 20 -13.56 -54.77 -3.40
C PHE A 20 -13.92 -54.47 -1.94
N GLU A 21 -15.09 -53.84 -1.69
CA GLU A 21 -15.59 -53.65 -0.32
C GLU A 21 -15.93 -54.97 0.41
N ALA A 22 -16.51 -55.93 -0.31
CA ALA A 22 -16.83 -57.23 0.27
C ALA A 22 -15.63 -58.04 0.63
N ASP A 23 -14.53 -57.90 -0.13
CA ASP A 23 -13.28 -58.63 0.06
C ASP A 23 -12.26 -57.92 0.97
N LEU A 24 -12.60 -56.71 1.48
CA LEU A 24 -11.72 -55.94 2.39
C LEU A 24 -11.58 -56.71 3.70
N PRO A 25 -10.37 -57.18 4.07
CA PRO A 25 -10.15 -57.89 5.32
C PRO A 25 -10.46 -56.97 6.51
N ASP A 26 -11.04 -57.53 7.58
CA ASP A 26 -11.37 -56.81 8.81
C ASP A 26 -10.16 -56.15 9.49
N VAL A 27 -8.98 -56.61 9.15
CA VAL A 27 -7.69 -56.06 9.60
C VAL A 27 -6.85 -55.78 8.36
N MET A 28 -6.74 -54.51 7.99
CA MET A 28 -5.90 -54.09 6.85
C MET A 28 -4.43 -54.08 7.25
N SER A 29 -3.60 -54.68 6.40
CA SER A 29 -2.16 -54.65 6.52
C SER A 29 -1.63 -53.20 6.37
N LYS A 30 -0.35 -52.97 6.69
CA LYS A 30 0.34 -51.68 6.58
C LYS A 30 0.38 -51.07 5.13
N ARG A 31 -0.23 -51.74 4.15
CA ARG A 31 -0.29 -51.27 2.75
C ARG A 31 -1.72 -51.04 2.33
N PRO A 32 -2.03 -49.92 1.61
CA PRO A 32 -3.35 -49.68 1.10
C PRO A 32 -3.73 -50.74 0.05
N ALA A 33 -4.97 -51.24 0.11
CA ALA A 33 -5.54 -52.03 -0.95
C ALA A 33 -6.05 -51.17 -2.09
N TYR A 34 -5.82 -51.54 -3.33
CA TYR A 34 -6.20 -50.76 -4.51
C TYR A 34 -7.21 -51.47 -5.40
N CYS A 35 -8.21 -50.71 -5.83
CA CYS A 35 -9.13 -51.13 -6.86
C CYS A 35 -9.22 -49.99 -7.90
N ASP A 36 -8.88 -50.27 -9.16
CA ASP A 36 -8.90 -49.30 -10.28
C ASP A 36 -8.23 -47.96 -9.94
N GLY A 37 -7.10 -47.99 -9.25
CA GLY A 37 -6.34 -46.80 -8.88
C GLY A 37 -6.86 -46.04 -7.65
N ILE A 38 -7.90 -46.53 -6.98
CA ILE A 38 -8.38 -45.98 -5.71
C ILE A 38 -7.91 -46.94 -4.59
N GLY A 39 -7.16 -46.43 -3.66
CA GLY A 39 -6.61 -47.16 -2.53
C GLY A 39 -7.26 -46.78 -1.21
N LEU A 40 -7.55 -47.76 -0.38
CA LEU A 40 -8.05 -47.57 0.97
C LEU A 40 -7.01 -48.00 1.99
N PHE A 41 -6.80 -47.17 2.99
CA PHE A 41 -5.99 -47.48 4.16
C PHE A 41 -6.84 -47.36 5.42
N LYS A 42 -7.04 -48.42 6.13
CA LYS A 42 -7.78 -48.45 7.40
C LYS A 42 -6.84 -48.16 8.56
N GLY A 43 -6.99 -46.97 9.18
CA GLY A 43 -6.31 -46.63 10.43
C GLY A 43 -7.17 -46.98 11.64
N ALA A 44 -6.65 -46.79 12.84
CA ALA A 44 -7.36 -47.03 14.08
C ALA A 44 -8.64 -46.21 14.25
N THR A 45 -8.73 -45.05 13.63
CA THR A 45 -9.84 -44.11 13.78
C THR A 45 -10.67 -43.91 12.50
N GLY A 46 -10.33 -44.54 11.39
CA GLY A 46 -11.07 -44.40 10.12
C GLY A 46 -10.30 -44.89 8.89
N CYS A 47 -10.93 -44.78 7.72
CA CYS A 47 -10.31 -45.12 6.45
C CYS A 47 -9.83 -43.87 5.76
N THR A 48 -8.58 -43.85 5.29
CA THR A 48 -8.05 -42.81 4.39
C THR A 48 -8.06 -43.31 2.95
N VAL A 49 -8.32 -42.40 2.03
CA VAL A 49 -8.41 -42.68 0.59
C VAL A 49 -7.19 -42.15 -0.13
N TRP A 50 -6.63 -42.95 -1.01
CA TRP A 50 -5.50 -42.60 -1.87
C TRP A 50 -5.86 -42.83 -3.32
N LEU A 51 -5.45 -41.91 -4.20
CA LEU A 51 -5.63 -42.03 -5.63
C LEU A 51 -4.28 -42.27 -6.29
N LYS A 52 -4.21 -43.32 -7.13
CA LYS A 52 -3.01 -43.68 -7.87
C LYS A 52 -3.09 -43.07 -9.27
N ILE A 53 -2.21 -42.12 -9.57
CA ILE A 53 -2.17 -41.40 -10.84
C ILE A 53 -0.91 -41.81 -11.58
N ARG A 54 -1.05 -42.13 -12.86
CA ARG A 54 0.05 -42.48 -13.74
C ARG A 54 0.65 -41.18 -14.31
N MET A 55 1.93 -40.95 -14.03
CA MET A 55 2.65 -39.75 -14.47
C MET A 55 3.45 -40.07 -15.74
N PRO A 56 3.36 -39.28 -16.81
CA PRO A 56 4.26 -39.38 -17.97
C PRO A 56 5.64 -38.83 -17.57
N LEU A 57 6.67 -39.63 -17.60
CA LEU A 57 8.05 -39.27 -17.34
C LEU A 57 8.91 -39.76 -18.48
N GLY A 58 9.25 -38.90 -19.46
CA GLY A 58 10.30 -39.13 -20.45
C GLY A 58 10.31 -40.49 -21.13
N GLY A 59 9.14 -41.07 -21.46
CA GLY A 59 9.00 -42.43 -22.05
C GLY A 59 8.84 -43.56 -21.04
N VAL A 60 8.94 -43.30 -19.73
CA VAL A 60 8.66 -44.25 -18.66
C VAL A 60 7.51 -43.71 -17.79
N HIS A 61 6.49 -44.52 -17.58
CA HIS A 61 5.38 -44.12 -16.68
C HIS A 61 5.75 -44.48 -15.23
N SER A 62 5.63 -43.50 -14.33
CA SER A 62 5.68 -43.71 -12.89
C SER A 62 4.33 -43.49 -12.25
N ASP A 63 3.97 -44.29 -11.27
CA ASP A 63 2.74 -44.11 -10.52
C ASP A 63 2.99 -43.19 -9.33
N ARG A 64 2.21 -42.06 -9.24
CA ARG A 64 2.19 -41.20 -8.07
C ARG A 64 0.93 -41.46 -7.26
N THR A 65 1.09 -41.62 -5.97
CA THR A 65 -0.03 -41.76 -5.04
C THR A 65 -0.36 -40.42 -4.40
N VAL A 66 -1.58 -39.97 -4.54
CA VAL A 66 -2.07 -38.68 -4.02
C VAL A 66 -3.18 -38.93 -3.00
N PRO A 67 -3.13 -38.34 -1.79
CA PRO A 67 -4.20 -38.46 -0.83
C PRO A 67 -5.43 -37.72 -1.34
N ALA A 68 -6.59 -38.38 -1.38
CA ALA A 68 -7.86 -37.72 -1.73
C ALA A 68 -8.41 -36.89 -0.57
N GLY A 69 -7.93 -37.09 0.63
CA GLY A 69 -8.47 -36.51 1.86
C GLY A 69 -9.84 -37.11 2.23
N GLY A 70 -10.18 -37.11 3.49
CA GLY A 70 -11.47 -37.61 3.96
C GLY A 70 -11.59 -39.13 4.01
N SER A 71 -12.80 -39.64 4.10
CA SER A 71 -13.13 -41.06 4.25
C SER A 71 -14.25 -41.50 3.32
N VAL A 72 -14.26 -42.77 2.92
CA VAL A 72 -15.37 -43.43 2.20
C VAL A 72 -16.25 -44.17 3.16
N GLU A 73 -17.54 -44.19 2.90
CA GLU A 73 -18.50 -44.99 3.66
C GLU A 73 -18.34 -46.50 3.30
N ILE A 74 -17.80 -47.28 4.21
CA ILE A 74 -17.60 -48.72 4.04
C ILE A 74 -18.72 -49.52 4.71
N LYS A 75 -19.46 -48.96 5.67
CA LYS A 75 -20.62 -49.58 6.33
C LYS A 75 -21.71 -48.57 6.64
N LYS A 76 -22.95 -48.93 6.44
CA LYS A 76 -24.15 -48.11 6.75
C LYS A 76 -24.04 -47.47 8.14
N GLY A 77 -24.04 -46.17 8.22
CA GLY A 77 -24.20 -45.41 9.47
C GLY A 77 -23.16 -44.31 9.79
N LYS A 78 -22.06 -44.16 9.04
CA LYS A 78 -21.13 -43.01 9.19
C LYS A 78 -21.13 -42.17 7.92
N ARG A 79 -21.27 -40.88 8.10
CA ARG A 79 -21.25 -39.89 6.98
C ARG A 79 -19.86 -39.91 6.35
N ALA A 80 -19.77 -40.41 5.12
CA ALA A 80 -18.53 -40.39 4.34
C ALA A 80 -18.29 -39.01 3.71
N SER A 81 -17.04 -38.67 3.51
CA SER A 81 -16.65 -37.44 2.80
C SER A 81 -16.76 -37.62 1.28
N TRP A 82 -16.72 -38.88 0.79
CA TRP A 82 -16.70 -39.22 -0.62
C TRP A 82 -17.58 -40.42 -0.91
N THR A 83 -18.31 -40.34 -2.03
CA THR A 83 -18.91 -41.52 -2.67
C THR A 83 -17.90 -42.17 -3.62
N TRP A 84 -18.11 -43.43 -3.99
CA TRP A 84 -17.27 -44.09 -4.99
C TRP A 84 -17.28 -43.41 -6.34
N GLN A 85 -18.42 -42.81 -6.73
CA GLN A 85 -18.53 -42.06 -7.96
C GLN A 85 -17.68 -40.81 -7.95
N GLU A 86 -17.75 -40.02 -6.90
CA GLU A 86 -16.93 -38.81 -6.74
C GLU A 86 -15.43 -39.13 -6.75
N LEU A 87 -15.02 -40.23 -6.14
CA LEU A 87 -13.63 -40.68 -6.15
C LEU A 87 -13.15 -41.09 -7.55
N ILE A 88 -14.00 -41.76 -8.32
CA ILE A 88 -13.71 -42.11 -9.72
C ILE A 88 -13.57 -40.87 -10.56
N GLU A 89 -14.49 -39.93 -10.44
CA GLU A 89 -14.46 -38.65 -11.14
C GLU A 89 -13.20 -37.84 -10.79
N GLU A 90 -12.87 -37.76 -9.52
CA GLU A 90 -11.67 -37.05 -9.07
C GLU A 90 -10.38 -37.73 -9.56
N ARG A 91 -10.31 -39.06 -9.48
CA ARG A 91 -9.17 -39.79 -10.02
C ARG A 91 -9.02 -39.55 -11.52
N ASP A 92 -10.11 -39.55 -12.29
CA ASP A 92 -10.10 -39.32 -13.72
C ASP A 92 -9.75 -37.86 -14.07
N ARG A 93 -10.18 -36.92 -13.25
CA ARG A 93 -9.78 -35.52 -13.34
C ARG A 93 -8.26 -35.34 -13.16
N LEU A 94 -7.72 -35.95 -12.09
CA LEU A 94 -6.28 -35.89 -11.81
C LEU A 94 -5.46 -36.61 -12.89
N GLN A 95 -5.96 -37.74 -13.40
CA GLN A 95 -5.28 -38.44 -14.51
C GLN A 95 -5.23 -37.58 -15.76
N LYS A 96 -6.31 -36.88 -16.14
CA LYS A 96 -6.30 -35.94 -17.26
C LYS A 96 -5.31 -34.82 -17.06
N LEU A 97 -5.18 -34.26 -15.84
CA LEU A 97 -4.16 -33.26 -15.54
C LEU A 97 -2.75 -33.82 -15.73
N ALA A 98 -2.50 -35.04 -15.25
CA ALA A 98 -1.21 -35.72 -15.42
C ALA A 98 -0.87 -35.95 -16.89
N ASP A 99 -1.84 -36.43 -17.68
CA ASP A 99 -1.69 -36.70 -19.11
C ASP A 99 -1.35 -35.44 -19.92
N HIS A 100 -1.80 -34.26 -19.45
CA HIS A 100 -1.48 -32.94 -20.03
C HIS A 100 -0.24 -32.29 -19.38
N GLY A 101 0.48 -32.97 -18.49
CA GLY A 101 1.65 -32.43 -17.78
C GLY A 101 1.33 -31.33 -16.79
N LEU A 102 0.07 -31.20 -16.37
CA LEU A 102 -0.39 -30.20 -15.40
C LEU A 102 -0.19 -30.71 -13.97
N PRO A 103 0.03 -29.81 -12.98
CA PRO A 103 0.18 -30.21 -11.59
C PRO A 103 -1.08 -30.88 -11.04
N LEU A 104 -0.92 -31.99 -10.32
CA LEU A 104 -2.03 -32.77 -9.73
C LEU A 104 -2.69 -32.07 -8.55
N GLU A 105 -1.91 -31.34 -7.78
CA GLU A 105 -2.41 -30.48 -6.71
C GLU A 105 -2.72 -29.12 -7.28
N ALA A 106 -3.90 -28.59 -6.98
CA ALA A 106 -4.16 -27.18 -7.23
C ALA A 106 -3.04 -26.38 -6.55
N PRO A 107 -2.44 -25.38 -7.23
CA PRO A 107 -1.41 -24.57 -6.60
C PRO A 107 -1.95 -24.06 -5.28
N GLN A 108 -1.30 -24.43 -4.17
CA GLN A 108 -1.74 -23.99 -2.85
C GLN A 108 -1.66 -22.47 -2.84
N VAL A 109 -2.82 -21.82 -2.71
CA VAL A 109 -2.86 -20.37 -2.63
C VAL A 109 -2.09 -19.95 -1.38
N PRO A 110 -1.03 -19.15 -1.51
CA PRO A 110 -0.21 -18.77 -0.37
C PRO A 110 -1.01 -17.99 0.67
N THR A 111 -0.54 -18.00 1.91
CA THR A 111 -1.13 -17.14 2.94
C THR A 111 -0.85 -15.67 2.63
N PHE A 112 -1.68 -14.77 3.17
CA PHE A 112 -1.42 -13.34 3.08
C PHE A 112 -0.03 -12.96 3.63
N ALA A 113 0.43 -13.61 4.70
CA ALA A 113 1.76 -13.34 5.27
C ALA A 113 2.88 -13.66 4.28
N THR A 114 2.84 -14.84 3.65
CA THR A 114 3.84 -15.27 2.67
C THR A 114 3.89 -14.31 1.49
N HIS A 115 2.74 -14.04 0.86
CA HIS A 115 2.69 -13.15 -0.30
C HIS A 115 3.06 -11.70 0.04
N ALA A 116 2.63 -11.18 1.20
CA ALA A 116 2.97 -9.82 1.63
C ALA A 116 4.48 -9.65 1.89
N ALA A 117 5.16 -10.67 2.42
CA ALA A 117 6.61 -10.66 2.61
C ALA A 117 7.35 -10.61 1.27
N GLU A 118 6.96 -11.46 0.32
CA GLU A 118 7.52 -11.49 -1.03
C GLU A 118 7.27 -10.16 -1.77
N TRP A 119 6.05 -9.62 -1.67
CA TRP A 119 5.69 -8.34 -2.25
C TRP A 119 6.53 -7.19 -1.68
N LEU A 120 6.72 -7.15 -0.36
CA LEU A 120 7.56 -6.14 0.30
C LEU A 120 9.01 -6.23 -0.19
N GLU A 121 9.58 -7.42 -0.32
CA GLU A 121 10.96 -7.57 -0.80
C GLU A 121 11.11 -7.08 -2.24
N ARG A 122 10.18 -7.44 -3.15
CA ARG A 122 10.17 -6.91 -4.52
C ARG A 122 10.02 -5.38 -4.59
N LYS A 123 9.35 -4.77 -3.60
CA LYS A 123 9.10 -3.31 -3.56
C LYS A 123 10.14 -2.52 -2.79
N LYS A 124 11.11 -3.15 -2.16
CA LYS A 124 12.10 -2.54 -1.29
C LYS A 124 12.92 -1.42 -1.98
N SER A 125 13.36 -1.66 -3.19
CA SER A 125 14.15 -0.69 -3.99
C SER A 125 13.30 0.36 -4.70
N THR A 126 12.04 0.05 -5.02
CA THR A 126 11.19 0.91 -5.86
C THR A 126 10.22 1.78 -5.07
N LEU A 127 9.86 1.39 -3.84
CA LEU A 127 8.85 2.07 -3.05
C LEU A 127 9.49 3.14 -2.15
N LYS A 128 9.40 4.41 -2.52
CA LYS A 128 9.92 5.55 -1.73
C LYS A 128 9.39 5.62 -0.28
N SER A 129 8.19 5.09 -0.02
CA SER A 129 7.58 5.01 1.32
C SER A 129 7.69 3.62 1.95
N TYR A 130 8.71 2.82 1.59
CA TYR A 130 8.87 1.44 2.02
C TYR A 130 8.70 1.25 3.53
N GLY A 131 9.39 2.03 4.37
CA GLY A 131 9.32 1.88 5.83
C GLY A 131 7.91 2.13 6.41
N VAL A 132 7.15 3.07 5.83
CA VAL A 132 5.75 3.32 6.24
C VAL A 132 4.86 2.16 5.81
N THR A 133 5.04 1.67 4.58
CA THR A 133 4.27 0.55 4.03
C THR A 133 4.55 -0.74 4.80
N GLN A 134 5.81 -1.05 5.06
CA GLN A 134 6.22 -2.18 5.91
C GLN A 134 5.62 -2.06 7.31
N GLY A 135 5.63 -0.85 7.89
CA GLY A 135 4.97 -0.59 9.18
C GLY A 135 3.46 -0.86 9.15
N ASN A 136 2.76 -0.50 8.08
CA ASN A 136 1.33 -0.80 7.91
C ASN A 136 1.09 -2.31 7.81
N VAL A 137 1.92 -3.02 7.04
CA VAL A 137 1.82 -4.48 6.90
C VAL A 137 2.02 -5.14 8.26
N ASN A 138 3.14 -4.86 8.94
CA ASN A 138 3.51 -5.57 10.16
C ASN A 138 2.58 -5.29 11.34
N ARG A 139 2.18 -4.03 11.55
CA ARG A 139 1.39 -3.63 12.70
C ARG A 139 -0.11 -3.77 12.53
N SER A 140 -0.58 -3.80 11.29
CA SER A 140 -2.02 -3.72 11.00
C SER A 140 -2.54 -4.90 10.20
N LEU A 141 -1.90 -5.23 9.08
CA LEU A 141 -2.43 -6.21 8.13
C LEU A 141 -2.07 -7.66 8.51
N LEU A 142 -0.84 -7.93 8.90
CA LEU A 142 -0.43 -9.28 9.32
C LEU A 142 -1.22 -9.81 10.52
N PRO A 143 -1.49 -9.02 11.59
CA PRO A 143 -2.33 -9.49 12.68
C PRO A 143 -3.78 -9.81 12.26
N ALA A 144 -4.29 -9.18 11.21
CA ALA A 144 -5.67 -9.36 10.76
C ALA A 144 -5.81 -10.47 9.70
N PHE A 145 -4.89 -10.55 8.76
CA PHE A 145 -5.02 -11.37 7.56
C PHE A 145 -3.91 -12.41 7.41
N GLY A 146 -2.80 -12.28 8.14
CA GLY A 146 -1.57 -13.03 7.89
C GLY A 146 -1.74 -14.55 7.78
N LYS A 147 -2.57 -15.14 8.63
CA LYS A 147 -2.81 -16.59 8.66
C LYS A 147 -3.83 -17.08 7.62
N LYS A 148 -4.54 -16.18 6.94
CA LYS A 148 -5.54 -16.55 5.93
C LYS A 148 -4.86 -16.83 4.59
N ALA A 149 -5.32 -17.86 3.88
CA ALA A 149 -5.01 -18.00 2.47
C ALA A 149 -5.60 -16.81 1.69
N LEU A 150 -4.96 -16.38 0.61
CA LEU A 150 -5.37 -15.18 -0.12
C LEU A 150 -6.80 -15.27 -0.66
N ASP A 151 -7.21 -16.44 -1.13
CA ASP A 151 -8.56 -16.74 -1.64
C ASP A 151 -9.63 -16.82 -0.53
N ALA A 152 -9.21 -17.08 0.72
CA ALA A 152 -10.07 -17.12 1.89
C ALA A 152 -10.32 -15.72 2.50
N ILE A 153 -9.73 -14.66 1.97
CA ILE A 153 -9.99 -13.28 2.41
C ILE A 153 -11.25 -12.76 1.73
N THR A 154 -12.28 -12.47 2.52
CA THR A 154 -13.57 -12.00 2.03
C THR A 154 -13.74 -10.48 2.19
N VAL A 155 -14.70 -9.89 1.46
CA VAL A 155 -15.14 -8.49 1.66
C VAL A 155 -15.58 -8.25 3.11
N GLY A 156 -16.27 -9.22 3.72
CA GLY A 156 -16.70 -9.16 5.12
C GLY A 156 -15.55 -9.07 6.10
N ASP A 157 -14.43 -9.79 5.83
CA ASP A 157 -13.23 -9.69 6.65
C ASP A 157 -12.61 -8.29 6.59
N VAL A 158 -12.55 -7.71 5.40
CA VAL A 158 -12.02 -6.36 5.19
C VAL A 158 -12.89 -5.32 5.89
N ASN A 159 -14.22 -5.42 5.77
CA ASN A 159 -15.15 -4.51 6.44
C ASN A 159 -15.07 -4.63 7.97
N LYS A 160 -14.97 -5.84 8.50
CA LYS A 160 -14.76 -6.08 9.94
C LYS A 160 -13.45 -5.45 10.43
N TRP A 161 -12.38 -5.57 9.65
CA TRP A 161 -11.10 -4.93 9.96
C TRP A 161 -11.21 -3.40 9.90
N ILE A 162 -11.85 -2.81 8.87
CA ILE A 162 -12.11 -1.37 8.78
C ILE A 162 -12.86 -0.89 10.02
N GLY A 163 -13.94 -1.58 10.42
CA GLY A 163 -14.74 -1.24 11.59
C GLY A 163 -13.90 -1.18 12.87
N LYS A 164 -13.08 -2.22 13.12
CA LYS A 164 -12.16 -2.24 14.27
C LYS A 164 -11.15 -1.09 14.25
N LYS A 165 -10.57 -0.79 13.09
CA LYS A 165 -9.57 0.29 12.95
C LYS A 165 -10.18 1.68 13.14
N ARG A 166 -11.40 1.89 12.66
CA ARG A 166 -12.09 3.17 12.81
C ARG A 166 -12.43 3.51 14.25
N ALA A 167 -12.55 2.53 15.12
CA ALA A 167 -12.77 2.76 16.55
C ALA A 167 -11.57 3.44 17.23
N THR A 168 -10.36 3.28 16.70
CA THR A 168 -9.12 3.74 17.36
C THR A 168 -8.29 4.71 16.53
N LEU A 169 -8.48 4.74 15.20
CA LEU A 169 -7.65 5.51 14.27
C LEU A 169 -8.48 6.52 13.48
N LYS A 170 -7.81 7.62 13.10
CA LYS A 170 -8.42 8.63 12.20
C LYS A 170 -8.71 8.03 10.83
N PRO A 171 -9.82 8.40 10.17
CA PRO A 171 -10.22 7.87 8.86
C PRO A 171 -9.12 7.87 7.81
N GLY A 172 -8.34 8.94 7.70
CA GLY A 172 -7.22 9.05 6.76
C GLY A 172 -6.06 8.08 7.05
N THR A 173 -5.91 7.59 8.28
CA THR A 173 -4.94 6.55 8.62
C THR A 173 -5.43 5.18 8.17
N VAL A 174 -6.70 4.86 8.46
CA VAL A 174 -7.34 3.61 8.01
C VAL A 174 -7.34 3.53 6.49
N GLN A 175 -7.62 4.65 5.80
CA GLN A 175 -7.55 4.70 4.32
C GLN A 175 -6.16 4.37 3.77
N ARG A 176 -5.09 4.84 4.43
CA ARG A 176 -3.71 4.50 3.99
C ARG A 176 -3.37 3.04 4.20
N GLU A 177 -3.82 2.45 5.31
CA GLU A 177 -3.65 1.02 5.57
C GLU A 177 -4.45 0.18 4.56
N LEU A 178 -5.70 0.59 4.25
CA LEU A 178 -6.54 -0.04 3.22
C LEU A 178 -5.90 0.06 1.82
N ASN A 179 -5.30 1.20 1.49
CA ASN A 179 -4.58 1.35 0.22
C ASN A 179 -3.37 0.39 0.14
N THR A 180 -2.69 0.12 1.27
CA THR A 180 -1.62 -0.87 1.34
C THR A 180 -2.16 -2.29 1.12
N LEU A 181 -3.28 -2.65 1.77
CA LEU A 181 -3.96 -3.93 1.56
C LEU A 181 -4.36 -4.12 0.10
N ASN A 182 -5.00 -3.10 -0.48
CA ASN A 182 -5.38 -3.09 -1.90
C ASN A 182 -4.18 -3.32 -2.83
N ALA A 183 -3.03 -2.69 -2.56
CA ALA A 183 -1.84 -2.84 -3.37
C ALA A 183 -1.31 -4.28 -3.35
N ILE A 184 -1.31 -4.94 -2.18
CA ILE A 184 -0.86 -6.33 -2.01
C ILE A 184 -1.83 -7.30 -2.69
N LEU A 185 -3.14 -7.14 -2.48
CA LEU A 185 -4.15 -8.01 -3.09
C LEU A 185 -4.26 -7.82 -4.61
N ASN A 186 -4.08 -6.59 -5.13
CA ASN A 186 -3.97 -6.35 -6.57
C ASN A 186 -2.72 -7.01 -7.17
N ASP A 187 -1.64 -7.11 -6.42
CA ASP A 187 -0.46 -7.85 -6.85
C ASP A 187 -0.75 -9.35 -6.91
N ALA A 188 -1.50 -9.89 -5.92
CA ALA A 188 -1.94 -11.27 -5.94
C ALA A 188 -2.85 -11.58 -7.15
N VAL A 189 -3.77 -10.69 -7.52
CA VAL A 189 -4.59 -10.82 -8.73
C VAL A 189 -3.72 -10.82 -10.00
N ARG A 190 -2.77 -9.89 -10.11
CA ARG A 190 -1.85 -9.82 -11.28
C ARG A 190 -0.98 -11.07 -11.43
N ASN A 191 -0.65 -11.73 -10.33
CA ASN A 191 0.12 -12.97 -10.32
C ASN A 191 -0.77 -14.23 -10.45
N GLY A 192 -2.08 -14.09 -10.67
CA GLY A 192 -3.01 -15.21 -10.83
C GLY A 192 -3.22 -16.05 -9.57
N LEU A 193 -2.90 -15.51 -8.39
CA LEU A 193 -3.08 -16.21 -7.09
C LEU A 193 -4.52 -16.15 -6.59
N ILE A 194 -5.27 -15.12 -6.98
CA ILE A 194 -6.70 -14.93 -6.73
C ILE A 194 -7.36 -14.27 -7.93
N ASP A 195 -8.62 -14.55 -8.19
CA ASP A 195 -9.37 -14.01 -9.34
C ASP A 195 -9.72 -12.53 -9.17
N ARG A 196 -9.99 -12.11 -7.94
CA ARG A 196 -10.45 -10.75 -7.63
C ARG A 196 -9.93 -10.25 -6.29
N ASN A 197 -9.79 -8.94 -6.19
CA ASN A 197 -9.40 -8.28 -4.94
C ASN A 197 -10.62 -7.95 -4.08
N PRO A 198 -10.84 -8.61 -2.92
CA PRO A 198 -12.00 -8.34 -2.06
C PRO A 198 -11.98 -6.93 -1.44
N ALA A 199 -10.82 -6.32 -1.26
CA ALA A 199 -10.73 -4.99 -0.68
C ALA A 199 -11.23 -3.87 -1.62
N THR A 200 -11.36 -4.13 -2.92
CA THR A 200 -11.94 -3.18 -3.88
C THR A 200 -13.45 -2.96 -3.63
N TRP A 201 -14.11 -3.97 -3.08
CA TRP A 201 -15.55 -3.96 -2.79
C TRP A 201 -15.86 -3.62 -1.33
N ALA A 202 -14.84 -3.31 -0.54
CA ALA A 202 -15.01 -2.91 0.85
C ALA A 202 -15.71 -1.56 0.99
N ASP A 203 -16.31 -1.34 2.16
CA ASP A 203 -17.02 -0.11 2.48
C ASP A 203 -16.10 1.12 2.36
N LYS A 204 -16.64 2.17 1.76
CA LYS A 204 -15.93 3.45 1.65
C LYS A 204 -15.71 4.07 3.03
N ILE A 205 -14.49 4.48 3.30
CA ILE A 205 -14.16 5.17 4.56
C ILE A 205 -14.61 6.62 4.44
N LYS A 206 -15.69 6.97 5.16
CA LYS A 206 -16.21 8.34 5.24
C LYS A 206 -15.31 9.21 6.15
N GLY A 207 -15.33 10.53 5.92
CA GLY A 207 -14.57 11.50 6.74
C GLY A 207 -13.08 11.60 6.38
N VAL A 208 -12.69 11.14 5.19
CA VAL A 208 -11.35 11.35 4.62
C VAL A 208 -11.36 12.65 3.82
N GLU A 209 -11.66 13.76 4.50
CA GLU A 209 -11.63 15.07 3.85
C GLU A 209 -10.22 15.64 3.84
N GLY A 210 -9.89 16.31 2.75
CA GLY A 210 -8.66 17.09 2.64
C GLY A 210 -8.76 18.32 3.56
N ARG A 211 -7.70 18.58 4.32
CA ARG A 211 -7.63 19.80 5.12
C ARG A 211 -7.67 21.02 4.21
N GLN A 212 -8.48 22.04 4.56
CA GLN A 212 -8.65 23.29 3.78
C GLN A 212 -8.04 24.52 4.46
N ARG A 213 -7.26 24.34 5.52
CA ARG A 213 -6.63 25.42 6.29
C ARG A 213 -5.59 26.16 5.45
N PHE A 214 -5.67 27.48 5.39
CA PHE A 214 -4.65 28.41 4.89
C PHE A 214 -4.37 29.48 5.93
N VAL A 215 -3.25 30.15 5.86
CA VAL A 215 -2.81 31.21 6.77
C VAL A 215 -3.28 32.55 6.22
N THR A 216 -4.03 33.29 7.02
CA THR A 216 -4.48 34.64 6.69
C THR A 216 -3.33 35.65 6.76
N GLU A 217 -3.50 36.84 6.19
CA GLU A 217 -2.49 37.89 6.25
C GLU A 217 -2.16 38.30 7.70
N LYS A 218 -3.19 38.41 8.57
CA LYS A 218 -3.01 38.71 9.99
C LYS A 218 -2.17 37.63 10.68
N GLU A 219 -2.48 36.37 10.45
CA GLU A 219 -1.72 35.26 11.03
C GLU A 219 -0.29 35.23 10.48
N TRP A 220 -0.11 35.55 9.19
CA TRP A 220 1.22 35.63 8.59
C TRP A 220 2.09 36.70 9.27
N LYS A 221 1.57 37.89 9.51
CA LYS A 221 2.25 38.96 10.26
C LYS A 221 2.62 38.49 11.67
N THR A 222 1.70 37.78 12.35
CA THR A 222 1.96 37.20 13.68
C THR A 222 3.08 36.16 13.63
N ILE A 223 3.12 35.31 12.61
CA ILE A 223 4.15 34.30 12.43
C ILE A 223 5.53 34.97 12.28
N LEU A 224 5.67 35.98 11.41
CA LEU A 224 6.92 36.69 11.19
C LEU A 224 7.40 37.39 12.45
N ALA A 225 6.56 38.16 13.11
CA ALA A 225 6.90 38.87 14.35
C ALA A 225 7.31 37.91 15.46
N THR A 226 6.68 36.72 15.52
CA THR A 226 7.07 35.70 16.50
C THR A 226 8.41 35.06 16.15
N CYS A 227 8.72 34.86 14.88
CA CYS A 227 10.05 34.40 14.46
C CYS A 227 11.13 35.39 14.90
N GLU A 228 10.94 36.70 14.65
CA GLU A 228 11.86 37.77 15.05
C GLU A 228 12.06 37.79 16.56
N ARG A 229 10.99 37.72 17.33
CA ARG A 229 11.07 37.65 18.77
C ARG A 229 11.84 36.40 19.27
N ILE A 230 11.60 35.25 18.69
CA ILE A 230 12.34 34.01 19.06
C ILE A 230 13.82 34.14 18.72
N GLU A 231 14.17 34.76 17.59
CA GLU A 231 15.55 34.99 17.20
C GLU A 231 16.24 35.93 18.17
N GLN A 232 15.60 37.06 18.53
CA GLN A 232 16.10 38.00 19.53
C GLN A 232 16.33 37.36 20.89
N GLU A 233 15.34 36.62 21.40
CA GLU A 233 15.47 35.89 22.69
C GLU A 233 16.61 34.86 22.69
N GLN A 234 17.00 34.34 21.53
CA GLN A 234 18.13 33.42 21.39
C GLN A 234 19.47 34.16 21.38
N GLU A 235 19.51 35.36 20.79
CA GLU A 235 20.68 36.22 20.81
C GLU A 235 20.97 36.70 22.22
N ASP A 236 19.96 37.17 22.94
CA ASP A 236 20.10 37.70 24.30
C ASP A 236 20.61 36.65 25.30
N LYS A 237 20.21 35.40 25.12
CA LYS A 237 20.64 34.28 25.98
C LYS A 237 22.08 33.82 25.80
N LYS A 238 22.86 34.40 24.89
CA LYS A 238 24.24 34.00 24.54
C LYS A 238 24.41 32.46 24.44
N ASP A 239 23.37 31.77 23.93
CA ASP A 239 23.34 30.31 23.84
C ASP A 239 24.42 29.87 22.83
N GLN A 240 25.55 29.43 23.33
CA GLN A 240 26.75 29.02 22.56
C GLN A 240 26.56 27.70 21.79
N THR A 241 25.35 27.17 21.66
CA THR A 241 25.14 25.94 20.92
C THR A 241 25.35 26.18 19.43
N PRO A 242 26.41 25.66 18.80
CA PRO A 242 26.86 26.05 17.45
C PRO A 242 25.91 25.73 16.30
N HIS A 243 24.84 24.99 16.54
CA HIS A 243 24.01 24.39 15.50
C HIS A 243 22.56 24.83 15.56
N ARG A 244 22.25 25.91 16.26
CA ARG A 244 20.87 26.38 16.36
C ARG A 244 20.53 27.36 15.27
N ILE A 245 19.30 27.32 14.87
CA ILE A 245 18.56 27.96 13.81
C ILE A 245 18.62 29.51 13.87
N ARG A 246 19.66 30.14 14.44
CA ARG A 246 19.75 31.58 14.49
C ARG A 246 19.62 32.16 13.08
N GLY A 247 18.57 32.94 12.87
CA GLY A 247 18.27 33.54 11.60
C GLY A 247 17.70 32.63 10.52
N TRP A 248 17.78 31.30 10.67
CA TRP A 248 17.33 30.34 9.65
C TRP A 248 15.83 30.09 9.67
N LEU A 249 15.16 30.12 10.84
CA LEU A 249 13.75 29.74 10.97
C LEU A 249 12.87 30.75 10.24
N ARG A 250 13.07 32.05 10.45
CA ARG A 250 12.34 33.12 9.78
C ARG A 250 12.47 33.00 8.28
N HIS A 251 13.69 32.90 7.78
CA HIS A 251 13.95 32.77 6.35
C HIS A 251 13.37 31.50 5.75
N TYR A 252 13.43 30.37 6.47
CA TYR A 252 12.83 29.12 6.03
C TYR A 252 11.30 29.22 5.92
N VAL A 253 10.66 29.79 6.92
CA VAL A 253 9.18 29.96 6.95
C VAL A 253 8.73 30.95 5.87
N ALA A 254 9.45 32.07 5.72
CA ALA A 254 9.19 33.05 4.67
C ALA A 254 9.39 32.45 3.27
N TRP A 255 10.47 31.67 3.09
CA TRP A 255 10.69 30.94 1.83
C TRP A 255 9.54 29.99 1.50
N ALA A 256 9.10 29.19 2.50
CA ALA A 256 7.99 28.24 2.31
C ALA A 256 6.68 28.92 1.90
N TYR A 257 6.42 30.11 2.45
CA TYR A 257 5.24 30.92 2.12
C TYR A 257 5.33 31.52 0.71
N ASN A 258 6.47 32.12 0.36
CA ASN A 258 6.67 32.83 -0.90
C ASN A 258 6.93 31.90 -2.10
N SER A 259 7.44 30.70 -1.89
CA SER A 259 7.74 29.73 -2.95
C SER A 259 6.65 28.69 -3.16
N GLY A 260 5.88 28.37 -2.12
CA GLY A 260 4.95 27.27 -2.11
C GLY A 260 5.61 25.89 -2.27
N MET A 261 6.91 25.76 -2.09
CA MET A 261 7.65 24.49 -2.22
C MET A 261 7.28 23.49 -1.11
N ARG A 262 7.49 22.20 -1.37
CA ARG A 262 7.37 21.18 -0.33
C ARG A 262 8.55 21.25 0.64
N ARG A 263 8.32 20.87 1.90
CA ARG A 263 9.38 20.85 2.93
C ARG A 263 10.66 20.13 2.47
N ALA A 264 10.51 18.96 1.86
CA ALA A 264 11.66 18.19 1.40
C ALA A 264 12.38 18.86 0.23
N GLU A 265 11.67 19.56 -0.64
CA GLU A 265 12.23 20.34 -1.74
C GLU A 265 13.08 21.50 -1.20
N ILE A 266 12.57 22.26 -0.22
CA ILE A 266 13.30 23.37 0.40
C ILE A 266 14.59 22.88 1.09
N LEU A 267 14.51 21.79 1.86
CA LEU A 267 15.68 21.23 2.54
C LEU A 267 16.72 20.60 1.60
N ALA A 268 16.33 20.29 0.38
CA ALA A 268 17.23 19.74 -0.64
C ALA A 268 17.87 20.82 -1.52
N LEU A 269 17.49 22.10 -1.36
CA LEU A 269 18.08 23.18 -2.14
C LEU A 269 19.52 23.42 -1.76
N ASN A 270 20.36 23.55 -2.77
CA ASN A 270 21.75 23.99 -2.69
C ASN A 270 21.92 25.36 -3.36
N TRP A 271 23.01 26.02 -3.12
CA TRP A 271 23.35 27.27 -3.80
C TRP A 271 23.39 27.10 -5.33
N ASP A 272 23.84 25.97 -5.83
CA ASP A 272 23.89 25.66 -7.27
C ASP A 272 22.49 25.60 -7.93
N ASN A 273 21.45 25.48 -7.13
CA ASN A 273 20.06 25.54 -7.63
C ASN A 273 19.56 26.97 -7.85
N VAL A 274 20.26 27.98 -7.33
CA VAL A 274 19.90 29.39 -7.50
C VAL A 274 20.59 29.90 -8.75
N ARG A 275 19.81 30.35 -9.75
CA ARG A 275 20.33 30.83 -11.02
C ARG A 275 19.82 32.23 -11.29
N GLU A 276 20.74 33.14 -11.53
CA GLU A 276 20.43 34.47 -12.07
C GLU A 276 20.29 34.33 -13.59
N VAL A 277 19.11 34.58 -14.11
CA VAL A 277 18.80 34.54 -15.55
C VAL A 277 19.14 35.89 -16.21
N ASP A 278 18.77 36.96 -15.52
CA ASP A 278 19.10 38.35 -15.87
C ASP A 278 19.08 39.21 -14.59
N ALA A 279 19.35 40.51 -14.71
CA ALA A 279 19.45 41.44 -13.60
C ALA A 279 18.21 41.44 -12.68
N ASP A 280 17.04 41.20 -13.26
CA ASP A 280 15.77 41.25 -12.54
C ASP A 280 15.15 39.85 -12.29
N HIS A 281 15.67 38.83 -12.92
CA HIS A 281 15.05 37.51 -12.92
C HIS A 281 15.97 36.41 -12.34
N THR A 282 15.72 36.05 -11.12
CA THR A 282 16.34 34.89 -10.43
C THR A 282 15.36 33.74 -10.38
N VAL A 283 15.81 32.54 -10.67
CA VAL A 283 15.03 31.30 -10.58
C VAL A 283 15.70 30.31 -9.65
N VAL A 284 14.89 29.44 -9.07
CA VAL A 284 15.38 28.29 -8.31
C VAL A 284 14.99 27.01 -9.00
N GLU A 285 15.97 26.18 -9.30
CA GLU A 285 15.75 24.85 -9.84
C GLU A 285 15.36 23.89 -8.73
N VAL A 286 14.16 23.31 -8.83
CA VAL A 286 13.63 22.35 -7.86
C VAL A 286 13.66 20.97 -8.47
N LEU A 287 14.57 20.14 -7.97
CA LEU A 287 14.66 18.74 -8.36
C LEU A 287 13.49 17.96 -7.77
N ASN A 288 12.68 17.33 -8.62
CA ASN A 288 11.54 16.57 -8.16
C ASN A 288 11.94 15.11 -7.92
N SER A 289 12.11 14.76 -6.65
CA SER A 289 12.46 13.40 -6.23
C SER A 289 11.41 12.33 -6.58
N LYS A 290 10.21 12.72 -7.03
CA LYS A 290 9.10 11.79 -7.30
C LYS A 290 8.94 11.43 -8.78
N SER A 291 9.31 12.33 -9.70
CA SER A 291 9.06 12.18 -11.14
C SER A 291 10.29 12.41 -12.01
N ASP A 292 11.48 12.57 -11.40
CA ASP A 292 12.75 12.91 -12.06
C ASP A 292 12.68 14.13 -13.02
N LYS A 293 11.62 14.93 -12.91
CA LYS A 293 11.42 16.18 -13.65
C LYS A 293 11.77 17.34 -12.76
N SER A 294 12.74 18.15 -13.15
CA SER A 294 13.02 19.45 -12.53
C SER A 294 11.95 20.46 -12.91
N ARG A 295 11.78 21.48 -12.09
CA ARG A 295 11.02 22.68 -12.43
C ARG A 295 11.76 23.91 -11.95
N PHE A 296 11.55 25.01 -12.63
CA PHE A 296 12.05 26.32 -12.21
C PHE A 296 10.95 27.10 -11.50
N VAL A 297 11.32 27.75 -10.40
CA VAL A 297 10.44 28.63 -9.63
C VAL A 297 11.07 30.01 -9.64
N SER A 298 10.44 30.97 -10.32
CA SER A 298 10.88 32.37 -10.32
C SER A 298 10.81 32.96 -8.91
N CYS A 299 11.88 33.59 -8.49
CA CYS A 299 11.98 34.21 -7.17
C CYS A 299 11.10 35.48 -7.11
N THR A 300 10.32 35.58 -6.04
CA THR A 300 9.65 36.85 -5.69
C THR A 300 10.70 37.82 -5.11
N PRO A 301 10.39 39.14 -5.03
CA PRO A 301 11.28 40.11 -4.36
C PRO A 301 11.69 39.65 -2.95
N ASP A 302 10.73 39.12 -2.16
CA ASP A 302 11.03 38.57 -0.83
C ASP A 302 11.98 37.37 -0.87
N MET A 303 11.85 36.49 -1.87
CA MET A 303 12.77 35.35 -2.03
C MET A 303 14.19 35.83 -2.38
N LYS A 304 14.34 36.86 -3.21
CA LYS A 304 15.65 37.47 -3.50
C LYS A 304 16.28 38.06 -2.22
N ALA A 305 15.50 38.83 -1.46
CA ALA A 305 15.95 39.39 -0.18
C ALA A 305 16.38 38.27 0.82
N ILE A 306 15.64 37.15 0.85
CA ILE A 306 16.01 35.98 1.65
C ILE A 306 17.35 35.39 1.16
N ILE A 307 17.57 35.23 -0.14
CA ILE A 307 18.82 34.73 -0.71
C ILE A 307 20.00 35.57 -0.20
N GLU A 308 19.91 36.89 -0.29
CA GLU A 308 20.96 37.78 0.17
C GLU A 308 21.19 37.68 1.69
N ALA A 309 20.12 37.64 2.48
CA ALA A 309 20.21 37.44 3.93
C ALA A 309 20.88 36.10 4.29
N LEU A 310 20.56 35.02 3.55
CA LEU A 310 21.14 33.70 3.78
C LEU A 310 22.64 33.63 3.46
N ARG A 311 23.15 34.49 2.55
CA ARG A 311 24.58 34.60 2.25
C ARG A 311 25.38 35.09 3.47
N ALA A 312 24.78 35.97 4.27
CA ALA A 312 25.42 36.55 5.47
C ALA A 312 25.33 35.66 6.71
N LEU A 313 24.51 34.61 6.70
CA LEU A 313 24.38 33.72 7.85
C LEU A 313 25.57 32.75 7.98
N PRO A 314 26.06 32.50 9.22
CA PRO A 314 27.13 31.55 9.44
C PRO A 314 26.70 30.12 9.07
N ARG A 315 27.61 29.40 8.41
CA ARG A 315 27.43 28.00 8.01
C ARG A 315 28.69 27.19 8.22
N MET A 316 28.55 25.89 8.24
CA MET A 316 29.72 25.00 8.33
C MET A 316 30.49 24.99 7.00
N ASP A 317 31.79 24.86 7.07
CA ASP A 317 32.62 24.72 5.88
C ASP A 317 32.19 23.53 5.02
N GLY A 318 32.04 23.77 3.72
CA GLY A 318 31.61 22.76 2.77
C GLY A 318 30.10 22.48 2.72
N ASP A 319 29.28 23.12 3.58
CA ASP A 319 27.81 22.97 3.50
C ASP A 319 27.21 23.86 2.39
N ASN A 320 26.96 23.28 1.23
CA ASN A 320 26.40 23.96 0.06
C ASN A 320 24.87 24.10 0.10
N ARG A 321 24.18 23.60 1.15
CA ARG A 321 22.72 23.70 1.23
C ARG A 321 22.26 25.13 1.43
N LEU A 322 21.18 25.52 0.74
CA LEU A 322 20.57 26.85 0.93
C LEU A 322 20.08 27.00 2.38
N PHE A 323 19.46 25.96 2.94
CA PHE A 323 19.03 25.85 4.34
C PHE A 323 19.72 24.68 5.02
N PRO A 324 20.81 24.90 5.77
CA PRO A 324 21.58 23.83 6.42
C PRO A 324 20.89 23.28 7.68
N LEU A 325 19.62 22.89 7.55
CA LEU A 325 18.77 22.43 8.64
C LEU A 325 18.53 20.93 8.56
N SER A 326 18.60 20.24 9.71
CA SER A 326 18.12 18.88 9.79
C SER A 326 16.60 18.84 9.88
N MET A 327 15.99 17.74 9.38
CA MET A 327 14.55 17.52 9.49
C MET A 327 14.06 17.54 10.95
N THR A 328 14.85 17.00 11.86
CA THR A 328 14.52 16.92 13.29
C THR A 328 14.55 18.30 13.93
N THR A 329 15.59 19.07 13.64
CA THR A 329 15.74 20.45 14.12
C THR A 329 14.59 21.32 13.62
N LEU A 330 14.31 21.29 12.32
CA LEU A 330 13.21 22.04 11.72
C LEU A 330 11.84 21.67 12.35
N LYS A 331 11.56 20.39 12.57
CA LYS A 331 10.32 19.97 13.21
C LYS A 331 10.15 20.53 14.61
N ARG A 332 11.20 20.51 15.43
CA ARG A 332 11.18 21.07 16.79
C ARG A 332 10.91 22.55 16.78
N SER A 333 11.60 23.29 15.91
CA SER A 333 11.47 24.74 15.84
C SER A 333 10.12 25.18 15.29
N LEU A 334 9.59 24.47 14.31
CA LEU A 334 8.22 24.74 13.85
C LEU A 334 7.18 24.44 14.94
N ALA A 335 7.37 23.38 15.73
CA ALA A 335 6.47 23.09 16.85
C ALA A 335 6.53 24.19 17.93
N ALA A 336 7.73 24.71 18.24
CA ALA A 336 7.90 25.83 19.16
C ALA A 336 7.25 27.11 18.60
N LEU A 337 7.45 27.39 17.31
CA LEU A 337 6.85 28.54 16.62
C LEU A 337 5.31 28.50 16.69
N TRP A 338 4.69 27.37 16.31
CA TRP A 338 3.23 27.24 16.34
C TRP A 338 2.67 27.40 17.74
N LYS A 339 3.38 26.88 18.75
CA LYS A 339 3.01 27.09 20.15
C LYS A 339 3.11 28.57 20.55
N ALA A 340 4.20 29.24 20.18
CA ALA A 340 4.46 30.64 20.54
C ALA A 340 3.52 31.63 19.84
N THR A 341 3.04 31.30 18.64
CA THR A 341 2.03 32.09 17.92
C THR A 341 0.61 31.86 18.41
N GLY A 342 0.34 30.81 19.19
CA GLY A 342 -1.02 30.34 19.52
C GLY A 342 -1.73 29.63 18.36
N LEU A 343 -1.07 29.51 17.18
CA LEU A 343 -1.64 28.89 15.97
C LEU A 343 -1.40 27.38 15.95
N ASN A 344 -1.87 26.69 16.98
CA ASN A 344 -1.59 25.24 17.19
C ASN A 344 -2.15 24.34 16.08
N ASP A 345 -3.07 24.83 15.29
CA ASP A 345 -3.67 24.15 14.16
C ASP A 345 -2.88 24.37 12.85
N VAL A 346 -1.97 25.33 12.74
CA VAL A 346 -1.18 25.61 11.54
C VAL A 346 -0.07 24.58 11.35
N ARG A 347 0.16 24.21 10.12
CA ARG A 347 1.25 23.32 9.68
C ARG A 347 2.02 23.96 8.55
N LEU A 348 3.27 23.59 8.40
CA LEU A 348 4.11 24.08 7.30
C LEU A 348 3.45 23.92 5.90
N HIS A 349 2.70 22.82 5.69
CA HIS A 349 2.01 22.61 4.42
C HIS A 349 0.86 23.62 4.17
N ASP A 350 0.34 24.23 5.23
CA ASP A 350 -0.70 25.26 5.10
C ASP A 350 -0.13 26.56 4.53
N LEU A 351 1.18 26.84 4.70
CA LEU A 351 1.87 27.96 4.03
C LEU A 351 1.88 27.77 2.50
N ARG A 352 2.14 26.56 2.04
CA ARG A 352 2.06 26.24 0.61
C ARG A 352 0.64 26.39 0.08
N ARG A 353 -0.37 26.07 0.88
CA ARG A 353 -1.77 26.29 0.52
C ARG A 353 -2.06 27.79 0.44
N SER A 354 -1.60 28.56 1.42
CA SER A 354 -1.73 30.03 1.40
C SER A 354 -1.15 30.62 0.13
N HIS A 355 0.05 30.17 -0.27
CA HIS A 355 0.67 30.58 -1.52
C HIS A 355 -0.24 30.33 -2.72
N ALA A 356 -0.79 29.12 -2.85
CA ALA A 356 -1.70 28.79 -3.94
C ALA A 356 -2.99 29.62 -3.90
N THR A 357 -3.59 29.77 -2.70
CA THR A 357 -4.81 30.57 -2.51
C THR A 357 -4.60 32.04 -2.89
N ILE A 358 -3.44 32.61 -2.52
CA ILE A 358 -3.08 34.00 -2.88
C ILE A 358 -2.92 34.16 -4.41
N LEU A 359 -2.23 33.21 -5.06
CA LEU A 359 -2.08 33.27 -6.51
C LEU A 359 -3.43 33.15 -7.24
N MET A 360 -4.30 32.24 -6.77
CA MET A 360 -5.66 32.12 -7.31
C MET A 360 -6.48 33.39 -7.09
N SER A 361 -6.40 34.00 -5.91
CA SER A 361 -7.12 35.25 -5.63
C SER A 361 -6.61 36.45 -6.45
N LYS A 362 -5.43 36.35 -7.02
CA LYS A 362 -4.86 37.35 -7.95
C LYS A 362 -5.13 36.99 -9.42
N GLY A 363 -5.98 36.02 -9.71
CA GLY A 363 -6.36 35.61 -11.07
C GLY A 363 -5.28 34.88 -11.85
N ILE A 364 -4.25 34.37 -11.18
CA ILE A 364 -3.19 33.60 -11.87
C ILE A 364 -3.76 32.28 -12.38
N ASP A 365 -3.47 31.95 -13.63
CA ASP A 365 -3.95 30.76 -14.29
C ASP A 365 -3.63 29.47 -13.48
N PRO A 366 -4.62 28.59 -13.27
CA PRO A 366 -4.42 27.37 -12.49
C PRO A 366 -3.31 26.43 -13.01
N ARG A 367 -3.03 26.42 -14.32
CA ARG A 367 -1.94 25.61 -14.88
C ARG A 367 -0.58 26.16 -14.46
N THR A 368 -0.43 27.47 -14.47
CA THR A 368 0.76 28.18 -14.00
C THR A 368 1.00 27.89 -12.51
N ILE A 369 -0.05 27.97 -11.68
CA ILE A 369 0.03 27.64 -10.25
C ILE A 369 0.42 26.17 -10.06
N ALA A 370 -0.22 25.24 -10.81
CA ALA A 370 0.10 23.82 -10.74
C ALA A 370 1.57 23.56 -11.13
N GLY A 371 2.07 24.17 -12.19
CA GLY A 371 3.47 24.11 -12.62
C GLY A 371 4.42 24.59 -11.54
N ARG A 372 4.19 25.79 -10.99
CA ARG A 372 4.98 26.37 -9.90
C ARG A 372 5.02 25.46 -8.67
N LEU A 373 3.89 24.90 -8.29
CA LEU A 373 3.80 23.97 -7.16
C LEU A 373 4.33 22.57 -7.48
N GLY A 374 4.52 22.17 -8.72
CA GLY A 374 4.89 20.82 -9.12
C GLY A 374 3.77 19.81 -8.85
N HIS A 375 2.54 20.17 -9.24
CA HIS A 375 1.40 19.25 -9.30
C HIS A 375 1.34 18.60 -10.68
N SER A 376 0.91 17.35 -10.75
CA SER A 376 0.74 16.63 -12.02
C SER A 376 -0.45 17.11 -12.86
N GLY A 377 -1.29 18.01 -12.29
CA GLY A 377 -2.44 18.58 -12.96
C GLY A 377 -3.21 19.55 -12.07
N THR A 378 -4.20 20.23 -12.66
CA THR A 378 -5.03 21.25 -11.99
C THR A 378 -6.09 20.66 -11.05
N ALA A 379 -6.44 19.38 -11.18
CA ALA A 379 -7.42 18.70 -10.32
C ALA A 379 -7.08 18.79 -8.82
N MET A 380 -5.78 18.79 -8.48
CA MET A 380 -5.31 19.00 -7.11
C MET A 380 -5.61 20.41 -6.60
N LEU A 381 -5.54 21.41 -7.46
CA LEU A 381 -5.90 22.79 -7.11
C LEU A 381 -7.42 22.90 -6.90
N ALA A 382 -8.22 22.41 -7.81
CA ALA A 382 -9.68 22.39 -7.69
C ALA A 382 -10.13 21.71 -6.38
N LYS A 383 -9.57 20.57 -6.05
CA LYS A 383 -9.93 19.82 -4.83
C LYS A 383 -9.53 20.51 -3.53
N HIS A 384 -8.43 21.24 -3.51
CA HIS A 384 -7.83 21.72 -2.25
C HIS A 384 -7.89 23.24 -2.09
N TYR A 385 -8.16 23.99 -3.16
CA TYR A 385 -8.12 25.46 -3.19
C TYR A 385 -9.40 26.09 -3.75
N ALA A 386 -10.39 25.29 -4.17
CA ALA A 386 -11.73 25.75 -4.50
C ALA A 386 -12.42 26.19 -3.19
N VAL A 387 -11.97 27.32 -2.65
CA VAL A 387 -12.68 28.02 -1.61
C VAL A 387 -13.59 29.02 -2.34
N ASP A 388 -14.83 29.02 -2.00
CA ASP A 388 -16.02 29.88 -2.09
C ASP A 388 -15.89 31.33 -2.68
N ARG A 389 -14.80 31.67 -3.34
CA ARG A 389 -14.57 32.97 -3.97
C ARG A 389 -15.05 33.02 -5.42
N GLY A 390 -15.07 31.90 -6.12
CA GLY A 390 -15.50 31.82 -7.50
C GLY A 390 -16.96 32.25 -7.69
N ASP A 391 -17.79 32.02 -6.67
CA ASP A 391 -19.20 32.41 -6.71
C ASP A 391 -19.39 33.94 -6.51
N LYS A 392 -18.61 34.54 -5.60
CA LYS A 392 -18.67 36.02 -5.42
C LYS A 392 -18.13 36.79 -6.64
N GLU A 393 -17.04 36.31 -7.24
CA GLU A 393 -16.47 36.92 -8.45
C GLU A 393 -17.35 36.65 -9.67
N ALA A 394 -17.94 35.46 -9.77
CA ALA A 394 -18.93 35.14 -10.79
C ALA A 394 -20.20 35.99 -10.62
N ALA A 395 -20.71 36.16 -9.40
CA ALA A 395 -21.84 37.02 -9.10
C ALA A 395 -21.53 38.50 -9.42
N ALA A 396 -20.34 38.97 -9.09
CA ALA A 396 -19.90 40.34 -9.41
C ALA A 396 -19.70 40.58 -10.91
N ALA A 397 -19.46 39.53 -11.71
CA ALA A 397 -19.34 39.67 -13.18
C ALA A 397 -20.71 39.80 -13.89
N PHE A 398 -21.81 39.51 -13.20
CA PHE A 398 -23.19 39.64 -13.71
C PHE A 398 -23.94 40.84 -13.11
N GLY A 399 -23.35 41.63 -12.27
CA GLY A 399 -23.88 42.87 -11.69
C GLY A 399 -23.09 44.06 -12.17
#